data_f2e7860ade35d6b1f14ae45f74754dc4
#
_entry.id   f2e7860ade35d6b1f14ae45f74754dc4
#
_cell.length_a   1.000
_cell.length_b   1.000
_cell.length_c   1.000
_cell.angle_alpha   90.00
_cell.angle_beta   90.00
_cell.angle_gamma   90.00
#
_symmetry.space_group_name_H-M   'P 1'
#
loop_
_entity.id
_entity.type
_entity.pdbx_description
1 polymer ?
#
loop_
_entity_poly.entity_id
_entity_poly.type
_entity_poly.pdbx_seq_one_letter_code
_entity_poly.pdbx_strand_id
1 'polypeptide(L)'
;MNYFKTSHRSCLVGNAWDPIRERYHIIPAVQARKKTLKASLRGIAEMHGRQIVHLDVKPDNIMVDWHVNADEEVLIERVQVTDLENAACLPRGRCIKGMAAGNDNWRSPEAHLRGELNKPTDLFSFGVVCIYAMLGRVIFGPEEDFEVHESKGALPAFIPLQRQVSYFGDQAGIDGLLRHISGDHISCQVLRMLWEDREEDHIPYIPFSEWPDVCDVACKDLIWALTSLDPTRRITARQAVQHRWFVDIE
;
A
#
# COMPACT_ATOMS: atom_id res chain seq x y z
N MET A 1 15.81 -10.90 -40.35
CA MET A 1 14.94 -9.85 -39.80
C MET A 1 15.27 -9.75 -38.31
N ASN A 2 16.02 -8.71 -37.91
CA ASN A 2 16.39 -8.50 -36.50
C ASN A 2 15.18 -7.86 -35.80
N TYR A 3 14.42 -8.65 -35.03
CA TYR A 3 13.47 -8.10 -34.09
C TYR A 3 14.24 -7.45 -32.93
N PHE A 4 14.22 -6.13 -32.87
CA PHE A 4 14.72 -5.39 -31.72
C PHE A 4 13.85 -5.77 -30.50
N LYS A 5 14.43 -6.54 -29.57
CA LYS A 5 13.88 -6.69 -28.23
C LYS A 5 13.98 -5.32 -27.55
N THR A 6 12.89 -4.56 -27.50
CA THR A 6 12.83 -3.38 -26.63
C THR A 6 12.64 -3.88 -25.20
N SER A 7 13.72 -4.00 -24.46
CA SER A 7 13.66 -4.25 -23.04
C SER A 7 13.39 -2.92 -22.33
N HIS A 8 12.38 -2.89 -21.49
CA HIS A 8 12.02 -1.74 -20.68
C HIS A 8 12.42 -2.00 -19.23
N ARG A 9 13.18 -1.07 -18.65
CA ARG A 9 13.41 -1.03 -17.21
C ARG A 9 12.60 0.15 -16.66
N SER A 10 11.61 -0.13 -15.83
CA SER A 10 10.78 0.91 -15.23
C SER A 10 10.51 0.57 -13.78
N CYS A 11 10.19 1.57 -12.98
CA CYS A 11 9.46 1.34 -11.74
C CYS A 11 8.12 0.66 -12.06
N LEU A 12 7.45 0.06 -11.10
CA LEU A 12 6.08 -0.47 -11.24
C LEU A 12 5.15 0.60 -11.86
N VAL A 13 5.56 1.85 -11.67
CA VAL A 13 5.15 3.06 -12.37
C VAL A 13 6.19 3.33 -13.44
N GLY A 14 5.85 3.20 -14.71
CA GLY A 14 6.75 3.59 -15.81
C GLY A 14 7.21 5.04 -15.63
N ASN A 15 8.50 5.32 -15.88
CA ASN A 15 9.13 6.64 -15.73
C ASN A 15 8.58 7.75 -16.65
N ALA A 16 7.48 7.55 -17.34
CA ALA A 16 6.85 8.54 -18.18
C ALA A 16 5.52 8.95 -17.57
N TRP A 17 5.52 10.08 -16.86
CA TRP A 17 4.32 10.87 -16.67
C TRP A 17 3.76 11.19 -18.07
N ASP A 18 2.57 10.71 -18.36
CA ASP A 18 1.82 11.11 -19.55
C ASP A 18 0.96 12.32 -19.17
N PRO A 19 1.38 13.55 -19.53
CA PRO A 19 0.64 14.79 -19.20
C PRO A 19 -0.72 14.87 -19.89
N ILE A 20 -0.98 14.00 -20.90
CA ILE A 20 -2.26 13.96 -21.62
C ILE A 20 -3.28 13.09 -20.88
N ARG A 21 -2.81 12.11 -20.08
CA ARG A 21 -3.67 11.16 -19.37
C ARG A 21 -3.65 11.30 -17.85
N GLU A 22 -2.80 12.15 -17.29
CA GLU A 22 -2.58 12.31 -15.83
C GLU A 22 -2.37 10.97 -15.10
N ARG A 23 -1.75 9.98 -15.77
CA ARG A 23 -1.58 8.61 -15.25
C ARG A 23 -0.15 8.15 -15.45
N TYR A 24 0.36 7.45 -14.46
CA TYR A 24 1.60 6.69 -14.60
C TYR A 24 1.34 5.44 -15.47
N HIS A 25 2.31 5.05 -16.30
CA HIS A 25 2.20 3.84 -17.10
C HIS A 25 2.25 2.60 -16.21
N ILE A 26 1.09 2.00 -15.98
CA ILE A 26 0.97 0.72 -15.31
C ILE A 26 1.27 -0.39 -16.34
N ILE A 27 1.92 -1.46 -15.89
CA ILE A 27 2.12 -2.67 -16.69
C ILE A 27 0.77 -3.10 -17.29
N PRO A 28 0.62 -3.22 -18.64
CA PRO A 28 -0.70 -3.36 -19.27
C PRO A 28 -1.48 -4.60 -18.83
N ALA A 29 -0.79 -5.76 -18.75
CA ALA A 29 -1.44 -7.04 -18.48
C ALA A 29 -1.66 -7.30 -17.00
N VAL A 30 -2.87 -7.68 -16.61
CA VAL A 30 -3.23 -8.03 -15.21
C VAL A 30 -2.34 -9.15 -14.66
N GLN A 31 -2.08 -10.19 -15.45
CA GLN A 31 -1.21 -11.29 -15.04
C GLN A 31 0.24 -10.84 -14.80
N ALA A 32 0.76 -9.95 -15.63
CA ALA A 32 2.09 -9.36 -15.42
C ALA A 32 2.15 -8.51 -14.14
N ARG A 33 1.08 -7.74 -13.84
CA ARG A 33 0.95 -7.02 -12.56
C ARG A 33 0.93 -7.97 -11.37
N LYS A 34 0.16 -9.06 -11.42
CA LYS A 34 0.13 -10.09 -10.37
C LYS A 34 1.51 -10.74 -10.17
N LYS A 35 2.22 -11.09 -11.26
CA LYS A 35 3.61 -11.60 -11.19
C LYS A 35 4.53 -10.62 -10.50
N THR A 36 4.48 -9.35 -10.90
CA THR A 36 5.26 -8.28 -10.29
C THR A 36 4.99 -8.15 -8.79
N LEU A 37 3.72 -8.11 -8.39
CA LEU A 37 3.32 -8.00 -6.99
C LEU A 37 3.76 -9.23 -6.18
N LYS A 38 3.59 -10.46 -6.70
CA LYS A 38 4.06 -11.67 -6.03
C LYS A 38 5.58 -11.67 -5.83
N ALA A 39 6.34 -11.27 -6.86
CA ALA A 39 7.80 -11.18 -6.78
C ALA A 39 8.27 -10.11 -5.80
N SER A 40 7.63 -8.92 -5.79
CA SER A 40 7.90 -7.85 -4.82
C SER A 40 7.66 -8.31 -3.38
N LEU A 41 6.54 -9.00 -3.16
CA LEU A 41 6.19 -9.55 -1.86
C LEU A 41 7.16 -10.63 -1.39
N ARG A 42 7.71 -11.45 -2.31
CA ARG A 42 8.81 -12.39 -2.01
C ARG A 42 10.06 -11.63 -1.54
N GLY A 43 10.39 -10.51 -2.19
CA GLY A 43 11.49 -9.64 -1.76
C GLY A 43 11.28 -9.07 -0.36
N ILE A 44 10.08 -8.55 -0.05
CA ILE A 44 9.72 -8.07 1.28
C ILE A 44 9.78 -9.22 2.30
N ALA A 45 9.29 -10.42 1.95
CA ALA A 45 9.34 -11.60 2.83
C ALA A 45 10.79 -12.01 3.17
N GLU A 46 11.71 -11.92 2.21
CA GLU A 46 13.13 -12.16 2.41
C GLU A 46 13.77 -11.13 3.35
N MET A 47 13.47 -9.84 3.15
CA MET A 47 13.91 -8.76 4.04
C MET A 47 13.40 -8.99 5.48
N HIS A 48 12.10 -9.28 5.63
CA HIS A 48 11.49 -9.56 6.92
C HIS A 48 12.07 -10.82 7.59
N GLY A 49 12.45 -11.84 6.81
CA GLY A 49 13.17 -13.02 7.29
C GLY A 49 14.54 -12.69 7.89
N ARG A 50 15.19 -11.66 7.36
CA ARG A 50 16.48 -11.11 7.84
C ARG A 50 16.32 -10.01 8.88
N GLN A 51 15.13 -9.80 9.41
CA GLN A 51 14.82 -8.72 10.37
C GLN A 51 15.00 -7.30 9.81
N ILE A 52 14.92 -7.13 8.51
CA ILE A 52 14.97 -5.83 7.83
C ILE A 52 13.54 -5.40 7.52
N VAL A 53 13.18 -4.18 7.91
CA VAL A 53 11.92 -3.50 7.59
C VAL A 53 12.23 -2.37 6.63
N HIS A 54 11.48 -2.24 5.54
CA HIS A 54 11.78 -1.29 4.46
C HIS A 54 11.42 0.14 4.84
N LEU A 55 10.26 0.34 5.47
CA LEU A 55 9.71 1.61 5.96
C LEU A 55 9.31 2.64 4.87
N ASP A 56 9.53 2.36 3.59
CA ASP A 56 9.10 3.21 2.47
C ASP A 56 8.67 2.37 1.26
N VAL A 57 7.79 1.39 1.49
CA VAL A 57 7.22 0.58 0.41
C VAL A 57 6.26 1.43 -0.40
N LYS A 58 6.58 1.63 -1.68
CA LYS A 58 5.79 2.38 -2.66
C LYS A 58 6.10 1.90 -4.08
N PRO A 59 5.26 2.21 -5.09
CA PRO A 59 5.48 1.78 -6.47
C PRO A 59 6.83 2.22 -7.05
N ASP A 60 7.31 3.43 -6.70
CA ASP A 60 8.61 3.95 -7.18
C ASP A 60 9.80 3.10 -6.74
N ASN A 61 9.66 2.39 -5.61
CA ASN A 61 10.70 1.54 -5.03
C ASN A 61 10.58 0.07 -5.48
N ILE A 62 9.73 -0.22 -6.48
CA ILE A 62 9.58 -1.53 -7.11
C ILE A 62 10.04 -1.43 -8.56
N MET A 63 11.25 -1.87 -8.84
CA MET A 63 11.83 -1.87 -10.18
C MET A 63 11.46 -3.16 -10.92
N VAL A 64 11.05 -3.02 -12.18
CA VAL A 64 10.59 -4.12 -13.03
C VAL A 64 11.31 -4.08 -14.37
N ASP A 65 11.99 -5.15 -14.72
CA ASP A 65 12.50 -5.37 -16.06
C ASP A 65 11.50 -6.26 -16.81
N TRP A 66 10.98 -5.76 -17.92
CA TRP A 66 9.96 -6.45 -18.71
C TRP A 66 10.10 -6.16 -20.22
N HIS A 67 9.54 -7.02 -21.04
CA HIS A 67 9.42 -6.82 -22.49
C HIS A 67 8.14 -7.42 -23.03
N VAL A 68 7.82 -7.08 -24.29
CA VAL A 68 6.74 -7.70 -25.03
C VAL A 68 7.36 -8.71 -26.02
N ASN A 69 6.86 -9.95 -26.03
CA ASN A 69 7.32 -10.97 -26.97
C ASN A 69 6.64 -10.81 -28.35
N ALA A 70 6.96 -11.73 -29.27
CA ALA A 70 6.40 -11.71 -30.64
C ALA A 70 4.88 -11.99 -30.67
N ASP A 71 4.33 -12.58 -29.64
CA ASP A 71 2.90 -12.91 -29.47
C ASP A 71 2.15 -11.80 -28.71
N GLU A 72 2.76 -10.62 -28.57
CA GLU A 72 2.25 -9.45 -27.83
C GLU A 72 2.04 -9.69 -26.31
N GLU A 73 2.68 -10.71 -25.74
CA GLU A 73 2.59 -10.99 -24.32
C GLU A 73 3.63 -10.20 -23.53
N VAL A 74 3.23 -9.64 -22.38
CA VAL A 74 4.11 -8.96 -21.44
C VAL A 74 4.83 -9.99 -20.57
N LEU A 75 6.15 -10.08 -20.73
CA LEU A 75 7.02 -10.96 -19.95
C LEU A 75 7.80 -10.19 -18.90
N ILE A 76 7.65 -10.57 -17.64
CA ILE A 76 8.41 -10.01 -16.52
C ILE A 76 9.71 -10.82 -16.37
N GLU A 77 10.85 -10.15 -16.56
CA GLU A 77 12.17 -10.78 -16.44
C GLU A 77 12.71 -10.71 -15.01
N ARG A 78 12.55 -9.54 -14.37
CA ARG A 78 13.08 -9.30 -13.03
C ARG A 78 12.26 -8.28 -12.28
N VAL A 79 12.10 -8.50 -10.97
CA VAL A 79 11.50 -7.55 -10.04
C VAL A 79 12.42 -7.35 -8.86
N GLN A 80 12.62 -6.10 -8.44
CA GLN A 80 13.46 -5.76 -7.30
C GLN A 80 12.77 -4.71 -6.43
N VAL A 81 12.81 -4.91 -5.12
CA VAL A 81 12.53 -3.86 -4.14
C VAL A 81 13.83 -3.10 -3.92
N THR A 82 13.78 -1.78 -4.05
CA THR A 82 14.95 -0.87 -4.07
C THR A 82 14.78 0.26 -3.07
N ASP A 83 15.75 1.16 -2.98
CA ASP A 83 15.73 2.34 -2.10
C ASP A 83 15.64 1.96 -0.62
N LEU A 84 16.70 1.35 -0.13
CA LEU A 84 16.81 0.87 1.26
C LEU A 84 17.34 1.95 2.23
N GLU A 85 17.35 3.22 1.84
CA GLU A 85 17.88 4.31 2.67
C GLU A 85 17.13 4.45 4.01
N ASN A 86 15.82 4.22 3.97
CA ASN A 86 14.96 4.26 5.16
C ASN A 86 14.87 2.91 5.90
N ALA A 87 15.45 1.85 5.33
CA ALA A 87 15.32 0.50 5.90
C ALA A 87 16.05 0.37 7.24
N ALA A 88 15.44 -0.38 8.14
CA ALA A 88 15.98 -0.61 9.46
C ALA A 88 16.12 -2.09 9.80
N CYS A 89 17.23 -2.46 10.43
CA CYS A 89 17.37 -3.79 11.03
C CYS A 89 16.71 -3.81 12.40
N LEU A 90 15.57 -4.50 12.52
CA LEU A 90 14.76 -4.58 13.72
C LEU A 90 14.69 -6.03 14.22
N PRO A 91 15.62 -6.45 15.09
CA PRO A 91 15.56 -7.77 15.72
C PRO A 91 14.24 -7.98 16.47
N ARG A 92 13.90 -9.25 16.74
CA ARG A 92 12.66 -9.60 17.42
C ARG A 92 12.44 -8.81 18.71
N GLY A 93 11.26 -8.20 18.86
CA GLY A 93 10.92 -7.35 20.02
C GLY A 93 11.43 -5.91 19.93
N ARG A 94 12.06 -5.51 18.82
CA ARG A 94 12.48 -4.12 18.57
C ARG A 94 11.53 -3.44 17.60
N CYS A 95 11.31 -2.15 17.78
CA CYS A 95 10.50 -1.30 16.91
C CYS A 95 11.11 0.11 16.83
N ILE A 96 10.67 0.90 15.86
CA ILE A 96 10.94 2.33 15.79
C ILE A 96 9.69 3.05 16.29
N LYS A 97 9.86 4.13 17.05
CA LYS A 97 8.77 4.96 17.58
C LYS A 97 9.00 6.43 17.28
N GLY A 98 7.91 7.18 17.23
CA GLY A 98 7.94 8.65 17.20
C GLY A 98 8.28 9.26 15.85
N MET A 99 8.37 8.47 14.76
CA MET A 99 8.61 8.99 13.42
C MET A 99 7.47 8.65 12.46
N ALA A 100 7.20 9.57 11.54
CA ALA A 100 6.29 9.36 10.42
C ALA A 100 7.10 8.78 9.24
N ALA A 101 7.37 7.46 9.27
CA ALA A 101 8.14 6.82 8.21
C ALA A 101 7.32 6.64 6.92
N GLY A 102 8.00 6.66 5.78
CA GLY A 102 7.42 6.46 4.46
C GLY A 102 6.73 7.70 3.87
N ASN A 103 6.25 7.57 2.65
CA ASN A 103 5.56 8.62 1.92
C ASN A 103 4.07 8.69 2.32
N ASP A 104 3.50 9.89 2.43
CA ASP A 104 2.12 10.12 2.91
C ASP A 104 1.06 9.35 2.12
N ASN A 105 1.26 9.16 0.82
CA ASN A 105 0.33 8.44 -0.04
C ASN A 105 0.34 6.91 0.16
N TRP A 106 1.32 6.37 0.89
CA TRP A 106 1.55 4.91 1.04
C TRP A 106 1.70 4.48 2.50
N ARG A 107 1.88 5.44 3.40
CA ARG A 107 2.17 5.25 4.82
C ARG A 107 1.04 4.52 5.54
N SER A 108 1.39 3.66 6.48
CA SER A 108 0.43 2.98 7.35
C SER A 108 -0.16 3.91 8.43
N PRO A 109 -1.34 3.57 8.99
CA PRO A 109 -1.98 4.41 10.02
C PRO A 109 -1.13 4.58 11.27
N GLU A 110 -0.43 3.53 11.73
CA GLU A 110 0.50 3.65 12.87
C GLU A 110 1.69 4.56 12.55
N ALA A 111 2.11 4.66 11.29
CA ALA A 111 3.17 5.59 10.90
C ALA A 111 2.66 7.04 10.85
N HIS A 112 1.43 7.29 10.41
CA HIS A 112 0.78 8.61 10.51
C HIS A 112 0.70 9.07 11.97
N LEU A 113 0.34 8.17 12.87
CA LEU A 113 0.20 8.43 14.31
C LEU A 113 1.52 8.32 15.08
N ARG A 114 2.67 8.17 14.41
CA ARG A 114 4.01 8.05 14.99
C ARG A 114 4.13 6.96 16.06
N GLY A 115 3.33 5.90 15.92
CA GLY A 115 3.33 4.74 16.80
C GLY A 115 4.56 3.85 16.62
N GLU A 116 4.45 2.60 17.08
CA GLU A 116 5.50 1.59 16.90
C GLU A 116 5.50 1.05 15.48
N LEU A 117 6.64 1.15 14.78
CA LEU A 117 6.84 0.67 13.42
C LEU A 117 7.66 -0.60 13.41
N ASN A 118 7.21 -1.58 12.64
CA ASN A 118 7.90 -2.83 12.37
C ASN A 118 7.34 -3.43 11.06
N LYS A 119 7.62 -4.71 10.76
CA LYS A 119 7.22 -5.44 9.55
C LYS A 119 5.77 -5.21 9.09
N PRO A 120 4.74 -5.15 9.98
CA PRO A 120 3.37 -4.87 9.56
C PRO A 120 3.20 -3.55 8.81
N THR A 121 4.03 -2.53 9.08
CA THR A 121 4.01 -1.25 8.37
C THR A 121 4.23 -1.43 6.87
N ASP A 122 5.23 -2.22 6.47
CA ASP A 122 5.50 -2.53 5.06
C ASP A 122 4.33 -3.25 4.39
N LEU A 123 3.61 -4.10 5.14
CA LEU A 123 2.49 -4.87 4.60
C LEU A 123 1.27 -3.98 4.31
N PHE A 124 1.00 -3.00 5.16
CA PHE A 124 -0.05 -2.02 4.86
C PHE A 124 0.29 -1.24 3.58
N SER A 125 1.48 -0.68 3.53
CA SER A 125 1.96 0.06 2.35
C SER A 125 1.90 -0.80 1.09
N PHE A 126 2.28 -2.08 1.19
CA PHE A 126 2.18 -3.03 0.08
C PHE A 126 0.71 -3.31 -0.33
N GLY A 127 -0.23 -3.35 0.60
CA GLY A 127 -1.67 -3.44 0.30
C GLY A 127 -2.16 -2.26 -0.54
N VAL A 128 -1.71 -1.05 -0.20
CA VAL A 128 -1.98 0.17 -0.99
C VAL A 128 -1.33 0.10 -2.39
N VAL A 129 -0.11 -0.43 -2.49
CA VAL A 129 0.56 -0.70 -3.78
C VAL A 129 -0.24 -1.69 -4.62
N CYS A 130 -0.84 -2.72 -4.02
CA CYS A 130 -1.72 -3.65 -4.75
C CYS A 130 -2.94 -2.93 -5.35
N ILE A 131 -3.59 -2.06 -4.60
CA ILE A 131 -4.72 -1.24 -5.08
C ILE A 131 -4.25 -0.38 -6.27
N TYR A 132 -3.13 0.33 -6.11
CA TYR A 132 -2.58 1.15 -7.19
C TYR A 132 -2.27 0.33 -8.44
N ALA A 133 -1.60 -0.81 -8.30
CA ALA A 133 -1.27 -1.67 -9.43
C ALA A 133 -2.51 -2.19 -10.18
N MET A 134 -3.62 -2.40 -9.47
CA MET A 134 -4.85 -2.91 -10.07
C MET A 134 -5.73 -1.80 -10.68
N LEU A 135 -5.84 -0.65 -10.02
CA LEU A 135 -6.77 0.42 -10.37
C LEU A 135 -6.12 1.63 -11.06
N GLY A 136 -4.82 1.84 -10.90
CA GLY A 136 -4.11 2.98 -11.47
C GLY A 136 -4.30 4.30 -10.77
N ARG A 137 -4.81 4.30 -9.53
CA ARG A 137 -5.04 5.52 -8.76
C ARG A 137 -4.33 5.49 -7.40
N VAL A 138 -3.87 6.65 -6.96
CA VAL A 138 -3.26 6.87 -5.65
C VAL A 138 -4.37 7.25 -4.67
N ILE A 139 -4.82 6.31 -3.84
CA ILE A 139 -6.03 6.47 -3.02
C ILE A 139 -5.88 7.41 -1.81
N PHE A 140 -4.66 7.79 -1.46
CA PHE A 140 -4.37 8.74 -0.36
C PHE A 140 -3.73 10.03 -0.86
N GLY A 141 -3.59 10.19 -2.18
CA GLY A 141 -3.06 11.42 -2.78
C GLY A 141 -4.02 12.60 -2.65
N PRO A 142 -3.53 13.83 -2.85
CA PRO A 142 -4.40 15.00 -2.91
C PRO A 142 -5.35 14.88 -4.10
N GLU A 143 -6.63 15.03 -3.84
CA GLU A 143 -7.72 15.04 -4.81
C GLU A 143 -8.62 16.25 -4.52
N GLU A 144 -9.63 16.52 -5.34
CA GLU A 144 -10.53 17.67 -5.22
C GLU A 144 -11.25 17.75 -3.85
N ASP A 145 -11.46 16.62 -3.20
CA ASP A 145 -12.09 16.56 -1.89
C ASP A 145 -11.22 17.14 -0.75
N PHE A 146 -9.90 17.27 -0.94
CA PHE A 146 -9.02 17.91 0.05
C PHE A 146 -9.47 19.35 0.35
N GLU A 147 -9.78 20.14 -0.65
CA GLU A 147 -10.26 21.52 -0.47
C GLU A 147 -11.59 21.55 0.30
N VAL A 148 -12.47 20.59 0.06
CA VAL A 148 -13.74 20.48 0.77
C VAL A 148 -13.50 20.18 2.25
N HIS A 149 -12.61 19.23 2.57
CA HIS A 149 -12.28 18.89 3.96
C HIS A 149 -11.58 20.04 4.68
N GLU A 150 -10.62 20.72 4.02
CA GLU A 150 -9.93 21.88 4.57
C GLU A 150 -10.92 23.02 4.88
N SER A 151 -11.88 23.27 3.98
CA SER A 151 -12.91 24.30 4.18
C SER A 151 -13.80 24.04 5.39
N LYS A 152 -13.89 22.78 5.83
CA LYS A 152 -14.61 22.32 7.04
C LYS A 152 -13.71 22.20 8.27
N GLY A 153 -12.44 22.63 8.16
CA GLY A 153 -11.51 22.68 9.28
C GLY A 153 -10.67 21.41 9.48
N ALA A 154 -10.72 20.45 8.56
CA ALA A 154 -9.84 19.31 8.60
C ALA A 154 -8.39 19.75 8.36
N LEU A 155 -7.46 19.23 9.18
CA LEU A 155 -6.04 19.44 8.94
C LEU A 155 -5.58 18.53 7.78
N PRO A 156 -4.89 19.06 6.75
CA PRO A 156 -4.45 18.30 5.57
C PRO A 156 -3.71 16.99 5.92
N ALA A 157 -2.93 17.02 7.00
CA ALA A 157 -2.20 15.84 7.47
C ALA A 157 -3.10 14.67 7.94
N PHE A 158 -4.36 14.94 8.28
CA PHE A 158 -5.29 13.90 8.76
C PHE A 158 -6.23 13.39 7.66
N ILE A 159 -6.32 14.05 6.51
CA ILE A 159 -7.19 13.59 5.42
C ILE A 159 -6.80 12.19 4.93
N PRO A 160 -5.51 11.86 4.67
CA PRO A 160 -5.12 10.49 4.33
C PRO A 160 -5.47 9.48 5.44
N LEU A 161 -5.36 9.86 6.70
CA LEU A 161 -5.73 8.99 7.83
C LEU A 161 -7.26 8.79 7.91
N GLN A 162 -8.07 9.84 7.64
CA GLN A 162 -9.52 9.71 7.53
C GLN A 162 -9.90 8.70 6.44
N ARG A 163 -9.27 8.80 5.26
CA ARG A 163 -9.49 7.83 4.18
C ARG A 163 -9.11 6.41 4.59
N GLN A 164 -7.98 6.21 5.29
CA GLN A 164 -7.57 4.89 5.79
C GLN A 164 -8.61 4.31 6.75
N VAL A 165 -9.12 5.13 7.67
CA VAL A 165 -10.14 4.73 8.64
C VAL A 165 -11.46 4.37 7.93
N SER A 166 -11.89 5.17 6.95
CA SER A 166 -13.13 4.93 6.20
C SER A 166 -13.03 3.71 5.26
N TYR A 167 -11.90 3.53 4.57
CA TYR A 167 -11.73 2.43 3.61
C TYR A 167 -11.49 1.08 4.29
N PHE A 168 -10.67 1.04 5.34
CA PHE A 168 -10.16 -0.20 5.94
C PHE A 168 -10.54 -0.41 7.40
N GLY A 169 -11.32 0.52 7.99
CA GLY A 169 -11.74 0.43 9.37
C GLY A 169 -12.81 -0.62 9.62
N ASP A 170 -12.61 -1.40 10.64
CA ASP A 170 -13.63 -2.13 11.37
C ASP A 170 -13.44 -1.91 12.88
N GLN A 171 -14.45 -2.20 13.69
CA GLN A 171 -14.38 -1.95 15.14
C GLN A 171 -13.16 -2.64 15.77
N ALA A 172 -12.85 -3.88 15.37
CA ALA A 172 -11.74 -4.62 15.92
C ALA A 172 -10.36 -4.07 15.49
N GLY A 173 -10.27 -3.53 14.26
CA GLY A 173 -9.09 -2.85 13.73
C GLY A 173 -8.81 -1.55 14.46
N ILE A 174 -9.86 -0.73 14.69
CA ILE A 174 -9.76 0.51 15.47
C ILE A 174 -9.35 0.21 16.91
N ASP A 175 -9.99 -0.74 17.58
CA ASP A 175 -9.62 -1.13 18.94
C ASP A 175 -8.18 -1.62 19.03
N GLY A 176 -7.72 -2.36 18.02
CA GLY A 176 -6.34 -2.84 17.91
C GLY A 176 -5.34 -1.70 17.72
N LEU A 177 -5.62 -0.77 16.81
CA LEU A 177 -4.76 0.39 16.58
C LEU A 177 -4.74 1.31 17.82
N LEU A 178 -5.86 1.55 18.49
CA LEU A 178 -5.90 2.28 19.76
C LEU A 178 -5.02 1.65 20.84
N ARG A 179 -5.03 0.31 20.96
CA ARG A 179 -4.12 -0.41 21.88
C ARG A 179 -2.66 -0.20 21.48
N HIS A 180 -2.37 -0.27 20.18
CA HIS A 180 -1.02 -0.13 19.62
C HIS A 180 -0.41 1.25 19.91
N ILE A 181 -1.22 2.32 19.88
CA ILE A 181 -0.81 3.70 20.12
C ILE A 181 -1.16 4.20 21.54
N SER A 182 -1.55 3.33 22.46
CA SER A 182 -2.14 3.68 23.76
C SER A 182 -1.27 4.60 24.64
N GLY A 183 0.02 4.71 24.35
CA GLY A 183 0.93 5.66 25.02
C GLY A 183 0.79 7.12 24.58
N ASP A 184 0.05 7.41 23.51
CA ASP A 184 -0.20 8.75 22.99
C ASP A 184 -1.70 9.10 23.04
N HIS A 185 -2.08 9.84 24.08
CA HIS A 185 -3.48 10.25 24.30
C HIS A 185 -4.03 11.12 23.18
N ILE A 186 -3.20 12.00 22.58
CA ILE A 186 -3.64 12.88 21.48
C ILE A 186 -3.96 12.06 20.25
N SER A 187 -3.06 11.18 19.84
CA SER A 187 -3.30 10.27 18.70
C SER A 187 -4.51 9.36 18.93
N CYS A 188 -4.74 8.90 20.16
CA CYS A 188 -5.95 8.13 20.48
C CYS A 188 -7.23 8.96 20.35
N GLN A 189 -7.22 10.22 20.75
CA GLN A 189 -8.38 11.11 20.58
C GLN A 189 -8.65 11.40 19.10
N VAL A 190 -7.61 11.72 18.33
CA VAL A 190 -7.72 11.93 16.87
C VAL A 190 -8.31 10.69 16.20
N LEU A 191 -7.79 9.50 16.50
CA LEU A 191 -8.30 8.27 15.88
C LEU A 191 -9.77 7.99 16.21
N ARG A 192 -10.22 8.25 17.44
CA ARG A 192 -11.64 8.11 17.80
C ARG A 192 -12.51 9.11 17.06
N MET A 193 -12.10 10.38 16.99
CA MET A 193 -12.81 11.42 16.23
C MET A 193 -12.95 10.98 14.76
N LEU A 194 -11.86 10.59 14.09
CA LEU A 194 -11.91 10.15 12.69
C LEU A 194 -12.80 8.91 12.48
N TRP A 195 -12.86 8.03 13.47
CA TRP A 195 -13.75 6.86 13.43
C TRP A 195 -15.22 7.23 13.55
N GLU A 196 -15.57 8.18 14.43
CA GLU A 196 -16.91 8.72 14.62
C GLU A 196 -17.34 9.52 13.39
N ASP A 197 -16.48 10.41 12.90
CA ASP A 197 -16.77 11.30 11.76
C ASP A 197 -16.95 10.56 10.42
N ARG A 198 -16.49 9.31 10.27
CA ARG A 198 -16.54 8.57 9.00
C ARG A 198 -17.95 8.39 8.42
N GLU A 199 -18.99 8.51 9.25
CA GLU A 199 -20.41 8.39 8.88
C GLU A 199 -21.08 9.74 8.61
N GLU A 200 -20.36 10.85 8.77
CA GLU A 200 -20.88 12.18 8.48
C GLU A 200 -21.09 12.39 6.97
N ASP A 201 -22.18 13.06 6.60
CA ASP A 201 -22.58 13.28 5.20
C ASP A 201 -21.51 13.92 4.31
N HIS A 202 -20.55 14.62 4.92
CA HIS A 202 -19.45 15.26 4.20
C HIS A 202 -18.23 14.37 4.00
N ILE A 203 -18.20 13.17 4.54
CA ILE A 203 -17.12 12.19 4.34
C ILE A 203 -17.56 11.23 3.22
N PRO A 204 -17.04 11.39 1.99
CA PRO A 204 -17.55 10.67 0.81
C PRO A 204 -16.95 9.26 0.67
N TYR A 205 -16.27 8.74 1.68
CA TYR A 205 -15.48 7.52 1.57
C TYR A 205 -16.28 6.29 1.96
N ILE A 206 -16.49 5.39 1.01
CA ILE A 206 -17.12 4.09 1.25
C ILE A 206 -16.10 3.02 1.62
N PRO A 207 -16.45 2.01 2.43
CA PRO A 207 -15.57 0.90 2.77
C PRO A 207 -15.00 0.20 1.53
N PHE A 208 -13.74 -0.21 1.58
CA PHE A 208 -13.06 -0.90 0.46
C PHE A 208 -13.80 -2.16 0.00
N SER A 209 -14.46 -2.87 0.91
CA SER A 209 -15.30 -4.03 0.60
C SER A 209 -16.41 -3.71 -0.42
N GLU A 210 -16.87 -2.47 -0.45
CA GLU A 210 -17.99 -1.99 -1.29
C GLU A 210 -17.52 -1.38 -2.62
N TRP A 211 -16.20 -1.26 -2.86
CA TRP A 211 -15.69 -0.68 -4.09
C TRP A 211 -16.09 -1.50 -5.32
N PRO A 212 -16.83 -0.91 -6.27
CA PRO A 212 -17.38 -1.63 -7.41
C PRO A 212 -16.32 -1.97 -8.47
N ASP A 213 -15.23 -1.23 -8.52
CA ASP A 213 -14.14 -1.38 -9.48
C ASP A 213 -13.12 -2.47 -9.11
N VAL A 214 -13.25 -3.09 -7.94
CA VAL A 214 -12.48 -4.26 -7.52
C VAL A 214 -13.41 -5.48 -7.50
N CYS A 215 -13.56 -6.15 -8.65
CA CYS A 215 -14.47 -7.30 -8.76
C CYS A 215 -13.85 -8.63 -8.30
N ASP A 216 -12.51 -8.74 -8.27
CA ASP A 216 -11.83 -9.97 -7.86
C ASP A 216 -11.88 -10.14 -6.33
N VAL A 217 -12.71 -11.08 -5.88
CA VAL A 217 -12.92 -11.39 -4.45
C VAL A 217 -11.63 -11.82 -3.77
N ALA A 218 -10.75 -12.58 -4.46
CA ALA A 218 -9.48 -13.00 -3.90
C ALA A 218 -8.51 -11.82 -3.75
N CYS A 219 -8.56 -10.85 -4.68
CA CYS A 219 -7.84 -9.60 -4.58
C CYS A 219 -8.30 -8.78 -3.37
N LYS A 220 -9.63 -8.59 -3.21
CA LYS A 220 -10.20 -7.90 -2.05
C LYS A 220 -9.77 -8.54 -0.73
N ASP A 221 -9.81 -9.86 -0.66
CA ASP A 221 -9.44 -10.63 0.53
C ASP A 221 -7.95 -10.43 0.91
N LEU A 222 -7.04 -10.49 -0.08
CA LEU A 222 -5.63 -10.20 0.14
C LEU A 222 -5.40 -8.76 0.64
N ILE A 223 -6.00 -7.78 -0.04
CA ILE A 223 -5.85 -6.37 0.33
C ILE A 223 -6.37 -6.14 1.74
N TRP A 224 -7.55 -6.68 2.09
CA TRP A 224 -8.12 -6.59 3.42
C TRP A 224 -7.17 -7.17 4.49
N ALA A 225 -6.58 -8.34 4.23
CA ALA A 225 -5.63 -8.97 5.14
C ALA A 225 -4.33 -8.17 5.32
N LEU A 226 -3.92 -7.39 4.29
CA LEU A 226 -2.73 -6.53 4.32
C LEU A 226 -3.00 -5.18 5.00
N THR A 227 -4.22 -4.63 4.87
CA THR A 227 -4.57 -3.27 5.27
C THR A 227 -5.35 -3.17 6.58
N SER A 228 -5.48 -4.26 7.35
CA SER A 228 -6.06 -4.18 8.70
C SER A 228 -5.47 -3.00 9.49
N LEU A 229 -6.31 -2.18 10.12
CA LEU A 229 -5.83 -1.06 10.93
C LEU A 229 -5.05 -1.55 12.16
N ASP A 230 -5.41 -2.70 12.73
CA ASP A 230 -4.61 -3.36 13.78
C ASP A 230 -3.35 -4.00 13.16
N PRO A 231 -2.13 -3.49 13.44
CA PRO A 231 -0.90 -4.07 12.89
C PRO A 231 -0.68 -5.54 13.27
N THR A 232 -1.23 -5.98 14.41
CA THR A 232 -1.07 -7.35 14.90
C THR A 232 -1.94 -8.36 14.16
N ARG A 233 -2.99 -7.90 13.47
CA ARG A 233 -3.90 -8.73 12.66
C ARG A 233 -3.49 -8.81 11.20
N ARG A 234 -2.54 -8.00 10.76
CA ARG A 234 -2.07 -8.04 9.36
C ARG A 234 -1.37 -9.36 9.07
N ILE A 235 -1.67 -9.89 7.90
CA ILE A 235 -0.99 -11.06 7.34
C ILE A 235 0.51 -10.79 7.21
N THR A 236 1.35 -11.79 7.45
CA THR A 236 2.81 -11.65 7.22
C THR A 236 3.12 -11.74 5.72
N ALA A 237 4.26 -11.17 5.29
CA ALA A 237 4.69 -11.24 3.89
C ALA A 237 4.78 -12.69 3.39
N ARG A 238 5.28 -13.62 4.21
CA ARG A 238 5.39 -15.06 3.86
C ARG A 238 4.02 -15.71 3.64
N GLN A 239 3.04 -15.41 4.49
CA GLN A 239 1.66 -15.89 4.32
C GLN A 239 1.00 -15.26 3.08
N ALA A 240 1.21 -13.95 2.86
CA ALA A 240 0.64 -13.23 1.74
C ALA A 240 1.16 -13.74 0.38
N VAL A 241 2.44 -14.15 0.27
CA VAL A 241 2.98 -14.80 -0.95
C VAL A 241 2.23 -16.09 -1.29
N GLN A 242 1.69 -16.80 -0.28
CA GLN A 242 0.94 -18.04 -0.44
C GLN A 242 -0.58 -17.84 -0.56
N HIS A 243 -1.02 -16.57 -0.59
CA HIS A 243 -2.44 -16.25 -0.66
C HIS A 243 -3.08 -16.77 -1.95
N ARG A 244 -4.35 -17.19 -1.89
CA ARG A 244 -5.09 -17.77 -3.02
C ARG A 244 -5.14 -16.87 -4.26
N TRP A 245 -5.01 -15.55 -4.09
CA TRP A 245 -4.97 -14.62 -5.23
C TRP A 245 -3.77 -14.84 -6.15
N PHE A 246 -2.70 -15.45 -5.65
CA PHE A 246 -1.48 -15.74 -6.40
C PHE A 246 -1.34 -17.20 -6.83
N VAL A 247 -2.40 -18.01 -6.71
CA VAL A 247 -2.31 -19.46 -7.00
C VAL A 247 -1.98 -19.77 -8.46
N ASP A 248 -2.45 -18.91 -9.36
CA ASP A 248 -2.24 -18.97 -10.82
C ASP A 248 -0.90 -18.34 -11.28
N ILE A 249 -0.08 -17.89 -10.35
CA ILE A 249 1.21 -17.23 -10.62
C ILE A 249 2.34 -18.12 -10.07
N GLU A 250 3.30 -18.46 -10.93
CA GLU A 250 4.53 -19.19 -10.57
C GLU A 250 5.58 -18.30 -9.89
#